data_076025f0c9b25e79d5ff3d43c04f85cf
#
_entry.id   076025f0c9b25e79d5ff3d43c04f85cf
#
_cell.length_a   1.000
_cell.length_b   1.000
_cell.length_c   1.000
_cell.angle_alpha   90.00
_cell.angle_beta   90.00
_cell.angle_gamma   90.00
#
_symmetry.space_group_name_H-M   'P 1'
#
loop_
_entity.id
_entity.type
_entity.pdbx_description
1 polymer ?
#
loop_
_entity_poly.entity_id
_entity_poly.type
_entity_poly.pdbx_seq_one_letter_code
_entity_poly.pdbx_strand_id
1 'polypeptide(L)'
;MAENNSKLSFTNARLLAVQTIYAHMMGDEDWNKLMSRGLLGELGGKALTEENGSEKYVALPAADAGLYTRVVDAYRENAEDIDNAIRTSLTEKISFDRLDPTFLCILRAGMAEFYADSETAAPIIINEYVDLTRSFYEGSEIKIANAMLDRFSKVIRG
;
A
#
# COMPACT_ATOMS: atom_id res chain seq x y z
N MET A 1 -12.23 8.74 20.04
CA MET A 1 -12.88 9.12 18.79
C MET A 1 -11.96 9.80 17.81
N ALA A 2 -11.27 10.86 18.20
CA ALA A 2 -10.26 11.49 17.31
C ALA A 2 -9.12 10.55 16.97
N GLU A 3 -8.67 9.73 17.91
CA GLU A 3 -7.61 8.74 17.69
C GLU A 3 -8.00 7.67 16.67
N ASN A 4 -9.26 7.18 16.74
CA ASN A 4 -9.74 6.19 15.77
C ASN A 4 -9.84 6.78 14.36
N ASN A 5 -10.27 8.05 14.24
CA ASN A 5 -10.35 8.72 12.95
C ASN A 5 -8.96 8.95 12.36
N SER A 6 -7.97 9.32 13.19
CA SER A 6 -6.59 9.48 12.73
C SER A 6 -5.99 8.17 12.26
N LYS A 7 -6.21 7.08 13.01
CA LYS A 7 -5.72 5.76 12.64
C LYS A 7 -6.36 5.28 11.35
N LEU A 8 -7.67 5.44 11.19
CA LEU A 8 -8.38 5.10 9.96
C LEU A 8 -7.91 5.95 8.79
N SER A 9 -7.63 7.23 9.03
CA SER A 9 -7.12 8.13 8.01
C SER A 9 -5.76 7.67 7.48
N PHE A 10 -4.86 7.22 8.35
CA PHE A 10 -3.57 6.67 7.93
C PHE A 10 -3.72 5.32 7.22
N THR A 11 -4.58 4.44 7.72
CA THR A 11 -4.88 3.17 7.06
C THR A 11 -5.43 3.39 5.66
N ASN A 12 -6.35 4.35 5.51
CA ASN A 12 -6.93 4.68 4.21
C ASN A 12 -5.90 5.32 3.27
N ALA A 13 -4.96 6.11 3.80
CA ALA A 13 -3.87 6.67 3.01
C ALA A 13 -2.99 5.57 2.40
N ARG A 14 -2.68 4.55 3.19
CA ARG A 14 -1.89 3.40 2.74
C ARG A 14 -2.63 2.60 1.66
N LEU A 15 -3.91 2.34 1.89
CA LEU A 15 -4.73 1.65 0.89
C LEU A 15 -4.83 2.46 -0.40
N LEU A 16 -5.04 3.78 -0.30
CA LEU A 16 -5.12 4.64 -1.47
C LEU A 16 -3.78 4.66 -2.23
N ALA A 17 -2.66 4.65 -1.51
CA ALA A 17 -1.33 4.55 -2.15
C ALA A 17 -1.20 3.24 -2.95
N VAL A 18 -1.62 2.12 -2.39
CA VAL A 18 -1.64 0.83 -3.10
C VAL A 18 -2.50 0.92 -4.36
N GLN A 19 -3.69 1.49 -4.24
CA GLN A 19 -4.61 1.64 -5.37
C GLN A 19 -4.04 2.55 -6.46
N THR A 20 -3.33 3.61 -6.09
CA THR A 20 -2.71 4.53 -7.03
C THR A 20 -1.57 3.87 -7.79
N ILE A 21 -0.70 3.14 -7.09
CA ILE A 21 0.39 2.39 -7.70
C ILE A 21 -0.17 1.33 -8.65
N TYR A 22 -1.23 0.65 -8.25
CA TYR A 22 -1.93 -0.33 -9.08
C TYR A 22 -2.50 0.33 -10.36
N ALA A 23 -3.16 1.47 -10.22
CA ALA A 23 -3.75 2.17 -11.36
C ALA A 23 -2.67 2.61 -12.36
N HIS A 24 -1.53 3.09 -11.87
CA HIS A 24 -0.41 3.46 -12.72
C HIS A 24 0.15 2.24 -13.46
N MET A 25 0.32 1.13 -12.75
CA MET A 25 0.84 -0.10 -13.34
C MET A 25 -0.07 -0.62 -14.46
N MET A 26 -1.38 -0.55 -14.26
CA MET A 26 -2.35 -1.11 -15.20
C MET A 26 -2.66 -0.19 -16.38
N GLY A 27 -2.64 1.13 -16.17
CA GLY A 27 -3.07 2.08 -17.20
C GLY A 27 -1.99 3.03 -17.69
N ASP A 28 -0.84 3.06 -17.07
CA ASP A 28 0.28 3.95 -17.40
C ASP A 28 -0.14 5.43 -17.49
N GLU A 29 -1.14 5.83 -16.70
CA GLU A 29 -1.59 7.21 -16.62
C GLU A 29 -0.58 8.04 -15.82
N ASP A 30 -0.46 9.34 -16.14
CA ASP A 30 0.45 10.25 -15.44
C ASP A 30 0.27 10.22 -13.93
N TRP A 31 1.37 10.12 -13.19
CA TRP A 31 1.36 10.04 -11.73
C TRP A 31 0.64 11.22 -11.07
N ASN A 32 0.93 12.43 -11.53
CA ASN A 32 0.34 13.62 -10.91
C ASN A 32 -1.17 13.65 -11.10
N LYS A 33 -1.63 13.21 -12.26
CA LYS A 33 -3.05 13.11 -12.54
C LYS A 33 -3.73 12.06 -11.67
N LEU A 34 -3.10 10.88 -11.52
CA LEU A 34 -3.60 9.83 -10.64
C LEU A 34 -3.65 10.27 -9.18
N MET A 35 -2.61 10.95 -8.71
CA MET A 35 -2.56 11.42 -7.33
C MET A 35 -3.62 12.47 -7.06
N SER A 36 -3.87 13.38 -8.01
CA SER A 36 -4.95 14.36 -7.90
C SER A 36 -6.30 13.69 -7.80
N ARG A 37 -6.55 12.68 -8.64
CA ARG A 37 -7.80 11.92 -8.60
C ARG A 37 -7.94 11.16 -7.28
N GLY A 38 -6.84 10.59 -6.78
CA GLY A 38 -6.82 9.92 -5.48
C GLY A 38 -7.24 10.84 -4.35
N LEU A 39 -6.67 12.04 -4.32
CA LEU A 39 -6.98 13.04 -3.29
C LEU A 39 -8.41 13.57 -3.39
N LEU A 40 -9.01 13.52 -4.59
CA LEU A 40 -10.41 13.89 -4.81
C LEU A 40 -11.39 12.75 -4.52
N GLY A 41 -10.90 11.57 -4.13
CA GLY A 41 -11.75 10.42 -3.85
C GLY A 41 -12.23 9.66 -5.08
N GLU A 42 -11.61 9.89 -6.22
CA GLU A 42 -12.03 9.26 -7.50
C GLU A 42 -11.41 7.89 -7.75
N LEU A 43 -10.34 7.52 -7.02
CA LEU A 43 -9.67 6.22 -7.17
C LEU A 43 -10.07 5.20 -6.11
N GLY A 44 -10.54 5.67 -4.98
CA GLY A 44 -10.90 4.82 -3.85
C GLY A 44 -11.66 5.61 -2.82
N GLY A 45 -11.59 5.20 -1.54
CA GLY A 45 -12.23 5.92 -0.46
C GLY A 45 -13.70 5.58 -0.28
N LYS A 46 -14.16 4.48 -0.90
CA LYS A 46 -15.53 3.98 -0.73
C LYS A 46 -15.50 2.50 -0.38
N ALA A 47 -16.35 2.10 0.52
CA ALA A 47 -16.55 0.70 0.86
C ALA A 47 -17.94 0.27 0.42
N LEU A 48 -18.06 -0.95 -0.11
CA LEU A 48 -19.33 -1.54 -0.43
C LEU A 48 -19.93 -2.13 0.86
N THR A 49 -21.13 -1.69 1.22
CA THR A 49 -21.86 -2.27 2.33
C THR A 49 -23.18 -2.85 1.85
N GLU A 50 -23.65 -3.88 2.54
CA GLU A 50 -24.93 -4.50 2.26
C GLU A 50 -25.90 -4.12 3.37
N GLU A 51 -26.97 -3.41 3.01
CA GLU A 51 -27.98 -2.94 3.95
C GLU A 51 -29.37 -3.25 3.40
N ASN A 52 -30.13 -4.02 4.16
CA ASN A 52 -31.49 -4.45 3.77
C ASN A 52 -31.54 -5.17 2.39
N GLY A 53 -30.50 -5.95 2.08
CA GLY A 53 -30.42 -6.67 0.82
C GLY A 53 -30.00 -5.81 -0.37
N SER A 54 -29.67 -4.54 -0.15
CA SER A 54 -29.20 -3.63 -1.21
C SER A 54 -27.75 -3.28 -0.97
N GLU A 55 -26.95 -3.33 -2.04
CA GLU A 55 -25.56 -2.90 -1.99
C GLU A 55 -25.50 -1.36 -2.00
N LYS A 56 -24.76 -0.78 -1.07
CA LYS A 56 -24.54 0.66 -1.02
C LYS A 56 -23.05 0.96 -0.86
N TYR A 57 -22.61 2.01 -1.56
CA TYR A 57 -21.26 2.53 -1.36
C TYR A 57 -21.29 3.54 -0.21
N VAL A 58 -20.46 3.31 0.80
CA VAL A 58 -20.31 4.21 1.93
C VAL A 58 -18.94 4.87 1.84
N ALA A 59 -18.91 6.19 1.98
CA ALA A 59 -17.65 6.93 1.98
C ALA A 59 -16.80 6.50 3.17
N LEU A 60 -15.53 6.14 2.91
CA LEU A 60 -14.57 5.88 3.98
C LEU A 60 -14.09 7.20 4.56
N PRO A 61 -13.60 7.21 5.83
CA PRO A 61 -12.93 8.40 6.35
C PRO A 61 -11.84 8.87 5.38
N ALA A 62 -11.67 10.18 5.29
CA ALA A 62 -10.71 10.76 4.37
C ALA A 62 -9.30 10.21 4.62
N ALA A 63 -8.59 9.86 3.56
CA ALA A 63 -7.19 9.45 3.65
C ALA A 63 -6.32 10.64 4.05
N ASP A 64 -5.31 10.39 4.90
CA ASP A 64 -4.34 11.42 5.24
C ASP A 64 -3.54 11.80 3.99
N ALA A 65 -3.74 13.03 3.51
CA ALA A 65 -3.14 13.49 2.26
C ALA A 65 -1.60 13.53 2.34
N GLY A 66 -1.07 13.90 3.49
CA GLY A 66 0.37 13.98 3.70
C GLY A 66 1.05 12.63 3.58
N LEU A 67 0.55 11.63 4.31
CA LEU A 67 1.10 10.28 4.24
C LEU A 67 0.94 9.69 2.85
N TYR A 68 -0.24 9.82 2.27
CA TYR A 68 -0.51 9.32 0.91
C TYR A 68 0.51 9.87 -0.09
N THR A 69 0.68 11.19 -0.10
CA THR A 69 1.58 11.85 -1.04
C THR A 69 3.03 11.39 -0.83
N ARG A 70 3.48 11.31 0.44
CA ARG A 70 4.84 10.88 0.74
C ARG A 70 5.11 9.45 0.30
N VAL A 71 4.15 8.54 0.51
CA VAL A 71 4.33 7.13 0.13
C VAL A 71 4.39 6.98 -1.40
N VAL A 72 3.46 7.60 -2.13
CA VAL A 72 3.45 7.52 -3.59
C VAL A 72 4.71 8.16 -4.18
N ASP A 73 5.09 9.34 -3.70
CA ASP A 73 6.30 10.00 -4.17
C ASP A 73 7.56 9.18 -3.87
N ALA A 74 7.64 8.57 -2.69
CA ALA A 74 8.77 7.70 -2.34
C ALA A 74 8.86 6.49 -3.28
N TYR A 75 7.73 5.90 -3.65
CA TYR A 75 7.75 4.83 -4.64
C TYR A 75 8.25 5.33 -6.00
N ARG A 76 7.73 6.46 -6.47
CA ARG A 76 8.16 7.04 -7.76
C ARG A 76 9.67 7.29 -7.80
N GLU A 77 10.22 7.80 -6.71
CA GLU A 77 11.64 8.14 -6.61
C GLU A 77 12.54 6.92 -6.47
N ASN A 78 12.03 5.84 -5.90
CA ASN A 78 12.82 4.66 -5.54
C ASN A 78 12.30 3.38 -6.20
N ALA A 79 11.53 3.50 -7.27
CA ALA A 79 10.86 2.35 -7.89
C ALA A 79 11.83 1.24 -8.30
N GLU A 80 12.96 1.60 -8.90
CA GLU A 80 13.93 0.62 -9.34
C GLU A 80 14.52 -0.16 -8.16
N ASP A 81 14.93 0.54 -7.11
CA ASP A 81 15.49 -0.10 -5.91
C ASP A 81 14.46 -0.95 -5.19
N ILE A 82 13.22 -0.47 -5.10
CA ILE A 82 12.12 -1.22 -4.47
C ILE A 82 11.83 -2.49 -5.26
N ASP A 83 11.66 -2.38 -6.57
CA ASP A 83 11.34 -3.54 -7.41
C ASP A 83 12.50 -4.56 -7.42
N ASN A 84 13.75 -4.11 -7.40
CA ASN A 84 14.90 -5.00 -7.29
C ASN A 84 14.94 -5.70 -5.93
N ALA A 85 14.59 -5.01 -4.85
CA ALA A 85 14.52 -5.63 -3.53
C ALA A 85 13.44 -6.73 -3.49
N ILE A 86 12.31 -6.50 -4.14
CA ILE A 86 11.26 -7.52 -4.25
C ILE A 86 11.77 -8.71 -5.04
N ARG A 87 12.37 -8.50 -6.21
CA ARG A 87 12.90 -9.58 -7.05
C ARG A 87 13.92 -10.44 -6.32
N THR A 88 14.85 -9.81 -5.63
CA THR A 88 15.92 -10.55 -4.93
C THR A 88 15.43 -11.28 -3.69
N SER A 89 14.28 -10.88 -3.15
CA SER A 89 13.68 -11.53 -1.99
C SER A 89 12.81 -12.74 -2.35
N LEU A 90 12.45 -12.89 -3.63
CA LEU A 90 11.64 -14.01 -4.07
C LEU A 90 12.48 -15.27 -4.24
N THR A 91 11.85 -16.43 -3.99
CA THR A 91 12.49 -17.73 -4.22
C THR A 91 12.46 -18.09 -5.71
N GLU A 92 13.25 -19.10 -6.11
CA GLU A 92 13.26 -19.58 -7.50
C GLU A 92 11.88 -20.04 -7.99
N LYS A 93 11.00 -20.40 -7.06
CA LYS A 93 9.67 -20.91 -7.41
C LYS A 93 8.66 -19.81 -7.74
N ILE A 94 8.95 -18.57 -7.32
CA ILE A 94 8.03 -17.45 -7.52
C ILE A 94 8.78 -16.34 -8.26
N SER A 95 8.34 -16.03 -9.48
CA SER A 95 8.93 -14.94 -10.24
C SER A 95 8.18 -13.64 -10.00
N PHE A 96 8.89 -12.52 -10.14
CA PHE A 96 8.30 -11.18 -10.01
C PHE A 96 7.10 -11.00 -10.94
N ASP A 97 7.23 -11.47 -12.17
CA ASP A 97 6.19 -11.30 -13.20
C ASP A 97 4.91 -12.11 -12.90
N ARG A 98 5.01 -13.09 -12.02
CA ARG A 98 3.87 -13.94 -11.65
C ARG A 98 3.20 -13.54 -10.33
N LEU A 99 3.75 -12.52 -9.64
CA LEU A 99 3.09 -12.03 -8.44
C LEU A 99 1.73 -11.44 -8.80
N ASP A 100 0.73 -11.73 -7.94
CA ASP A 100 -0.56 -11.06 -8.08
C ASP A 100 -0.33 -9.54 -8.05
N PRO A 101 -0.86 -8.80 -9.04
CA PRO A 101 -0.64 -7.36 -9.12
C PRO A 101 -0.99 -6.57 -7.87
N THR A 102 -2.09 -6.92 -7.19
CA THR A 102 -2.46 -6.25 -5.94
C THR A 102 -1.42 -6.49 -4.85
N PHE A 103 -0.97 -7.73 -4.71
CA PHE A 103 0.06 -8.08 -3.74
C PHE A 103 1.38 -7.35 -4.02
N LEU A 104 1.78 -7.30 -5.28
CA LEU A 104 2.97 -6.56 -5.68
C LEU A 104 2.86 -5.09 -5.26
N CYS A 105 1.70 -4.47 -5.47
CA CYS A 105 1.50 -3.06 -5.12
C CYS A 105 1.47 -2.83 -3.61
N ILE A 106 0.99 -3.80 -2.82
CA ILE A 106 1.08 -3.73 -1.36
C ILE A 106 2.55 -3.72 -0.92
N LEU A 107 3.36 -4.60 -1.49
CA LEU A 107 4.80 -4.64 -1.19
C LEU A 107 5.51 -3.35 -1.60
N ARG A 108 5.20 -2.83 -2.78
CA ARG A 108 5.75 -1.58 -3.27
C ARG A 108 5.46 -0.41 -2.33
N ALA A 109 4.20 -0.27 -1.93
CA ALA A 109 3.78 0.79 -1.02
C ALA A 109 4.43 0.63 0.36
N GLY A 110 4.48 -0.58 0.89
CA GLY A 110 5.10 -0.85 2.18
C GLY A 110 6.59 -0.49 2.20
N MET A 111 7.32 -0.90 1.18
CA MET A 111 8.73 -0.55 1.07
C MET A 111 8.94 0.95 0.87
N ALA A 112 8.06 1.59 0.10
CA ALA A 112 8.11 3.03 -0.11
C ALA A 112 7.93 3.80 1.20
N GLU A 113 7.10 3.32 2.09
CA GLU A 113 6.87 4.01 3.36
C GLU A 113 8.12 4.05 4.23
N PHE A 114 9.02 3.07 4.14
CA PHE A 114 10.29 3.13 4.86
C PHE A 114 11.19 4.27 4.38
N TYR A 115 11.11 4.64 3.11
CA TYR A 115 11.78 5.83 2.60
C TYR A 115 11.07 7.11 3.02
N ALA A 116 9.75 7.07 3.05
CA ALA A 116 8.91 8.25 3.28
C ALA A 116 8.89 8.69 4.74
N ASP A 117 9.06 7.76 5.68
CA ASP A 117 8.88 7.99 7.11
C ASP A 117 10.00 7.33 7.91
N SER A 118 10.92 8.14 8.41
CA SER A 118 12.04 7.66 9.22
C SER A 118 11.70 7.59 10.72
N GLU A 119 10.55 8.11 11.14
CA GLU A 119 10.20 8.24 12.55
C GLU A 119 9.29 7.14 13.07
N THR A 120 8.39 6.62 12.23
CA THR A 120 7.51 5.54 12.63
C THR A 120 8.31 4.25 12.74
N ALA A 121 8.14 3.53 13.85
CA ALA A 121 8.86 2.28 14.09
C ALA A 121 8.55 1.24 13.02
N ALA A 122 9.57 0.51 12.59
CA ALA A 122 9.42 -0.50 11.54
C ALA A 122 8.30 -1.52 11.81
N PRO A 123 8.16 -2.07 13.04
CA PRO A 123 7.06 -3.01 13.31
C PRO A 123 5.68 -2.44 13.05
N ILE A 124 5.48 -1.15 13.26
CA ILE A 124 4.19 -0.50 13.00
C ILE A 124 3.90 -0.48 11.49
N ILE A 125 4.87 -0.06 10.69
CA ILE A 125 4.72 -0.04 9.23
C ILE A 125 4.47 -1.46 8.71
N ILE A 126 5.26 -2.42 9.15
CA ILE A 126 5.12 -3.81 8.73
C ILE A 126 3.71 -4.32 9.05
N ASN A 127 3.25 -4.11 10.28
CA ASN A 127 1.91 -4.58 10.69
C ASN A 127 0.80 -3.96 9.86
N GLU A 128 0.91 -2.69 9.52
CA GLU A 128 -0.12 -2.02 8.70
C GLU A 128 -0.24 -2.66 7.31
N TYR A 129 0.88 -2.96 6.66
CA TYR A 129 0.84 -3.59 5.33
C TYR A 129 0.53 -5.08 5.38
N VAL A 130 0.91 -5.76 6.47
CA VAL A 130 0.48 -7.14 6.69
C VAL A 130 -1.04 -7.21 6.91
N ASP A 131 -1.61 -6.24 7.63
CA ASP A 131 -3.06 -6.16 7.81
C ASP A 131 -3.77 -5.88 6.48
N LEU A 132 -3.22 -5.01 5.63
CA LEU A 132 -3.76 -4.83 4.29
C LEU A 132 -3.72 -6.13 3.50
N THR A 133 -2.64 -6.88 3.61
CA THR A 133 -2.51 -8.18 2.93
C THR A 133 -3.60 -9.14 3.40
N ARG A 134 -3.90 -9.17 4.70
CA ARG A 134 -4.98 -10.00 5.24
C ARG A 134 -6.35 -9.64 4.68
N SER A 135 -6.54 -8.39 4.28
CA SER A 135 -7.81 -7.96 3.68
C SER A 135 -8.06 -8.57 2.30
N PHE A 136 -7.01 -9.00 1.61
CA PHE A 136 -7.09 -9.53 0.24
C PHE A 136 -6.73 -11.01 0.13
N TYR A 137 -5.97 -11.57 1.08
CA TYR A 137 -5.40 -12.92 0.98
C TYR A 137 -5.53 -13.66 2.31
N GLU A 138 -5.61 -14.99 2.22
CA GLU A 138 -5.68 -15.87 3.40
C GLU A 138 -4.47 -16.80 3.53
N GLY A 139 -3.60 -16.81 2.54
CA GLY A 139 -2.55 -17.81 2.43
C GLY A 139 -1.14 -17.30 2.72
N SER A 140 -0.21 -17.80 1.93
CA SER A 140 1.23 -17.55 2.09
C SER A 140 1.63 -16.10 1.90
N GLU A 141 0.81 -15.31 1.21
CA GLU A 141 1.09 -13.89 0.98
C GLU A 141 1.32 -13.13 2.28
N ILE A 142 0.59 -13.48 3.34
CA ILE A 142 0.73 -12.82 4.65
C ILE A 142 2.15 -13.03 5.21
N LYS A 143 2.65 -14.26 5.16
CA LYS A 143 4.00 -14.59 5.63
C LYS A 143 5.07 -13.97 4.75
N ILE A 144 4.87 -13.98 3.45
CA ILE A 144 5.80 -13.38 2.49
C ILE A 144 5.91 -11.89 2.74
N ALA A 145 4.79 -11.19 2.88
CA ALA A 145 4.78 -9.75 3.14
C ALA A 145 5.53 -9.42 4.44
N ASN A 146 5.23 -10.15 5.53
CA ASN A 146 5.88 -9.91 6.80
C ASN A 146 7.40 -10.10 6.72
N ALA A 147 7.85 -11.21 6.13
CA ALA A 147 9.28 -11.53 6.03
C ALA A 147 10.00 -10.54 5.11
N MET A 148 9.39 -10.20 3.98
CA MET A 148 10.01 -9.32 3.00
C MET A 148 10.13 -7.89 3.51
N LEU A 149 9.07 -7.36 4.13
CA LEU A 149 9.10 -6.02 4.69
C LEU A 149 10.05 -5.92 5.89
N ASP A 150 10.11 -6.95 6.73
CA ASP A 150 11.07 -6.99 7.83
C ASP A 150 12.51 -6.93 7.33
N ARG A 151 12.83 -7.75 6.35
CA ARG A 151 14.17 -7.76 5.75
C ARG A 151 14.51 -6.40 5.13
N PHE A 152 13.57 -5.83 4.40
CA PHE A 152 13.77 -4.54 3.76
C PHE A 152 14.01 -3.43 4.79
N SER A 153 13.26 -3.45 5.88
CA SER A 153 13.41 -2.45 6.95
C SER A 153 14.81 -2.47 7.55
N LYS A 154 15.39 -3.64 7.71
CA LYS A 154 16.74 -3.79 8.24
C LYS A 154 17.81 -3.26 7.28
N VAL A 155 17.60 -3.41 5.99
CA VAL A 155 18.51 -2.87 4.98
C VAL A 155 18.46 -1.33 4.97
N ILE A 156 17.26 -0.76 5.03
CA ILE A 156 17.08 0.70 4.94
C ILE A 156 17.43 1.40 6.25
N ARG A 157 17.10 0.81 7.38
CA ARG A 157 17.28 1.46 8.69
C ARG A 157 18.46 0.94 9.50
N GLY A 158 19.15 -0.04 8.97
CA GLY A 158 20.31 -0.64 9.61
C GLY A 158 19.96 -1.56 10.75
#